data_4abb734a6dacaeeb52bdda12c462c071
#
_entry.id   4abb734a6dacaeeb52bdda12c462c071
#
_cell.length_a   1.000
_cell.length_b   1.000
_cell.length_c   1.000
_cell.angle_alpha   90.00
_cell.angle_beta   90.00
_cell.angle_gamma   90.00
#
_symmetry.space_group_name_H-M   'P 1'
#
loop_
_entity.id
_entity.type
_entity.pdbx_description
1 polymer ?
#
loop_
_entity_poly.entity_id
_entity_poly.type
_entity_poly.pdbx_seq_one_letter_code
_entity_poly.pdbx_strand_id
1 'polypeptide(L)'
;MDLRQLVIDEFSGENAQKFYAQKAEEGLWDSERHFIQKYFTNRRGKLLDMGCGTGRTTLPLHEKGYRVVGVDLVPAMVESARRIARAKGKEIHYEAGDATSLRFPDCSFDYVLFSNQGWTQIPGSAQRLAALREMRRVLRPEGVLIFTAHPRVYARRFALFWLQQALRFSVMKPLGFDIPEMDYGDRFFEREPSEPGSTHRTTQYIHIPSRGEVCAQIADAGLALLEANGELQISAQDIMTHPPVFYVCRRE
;
A
#
# COMPACT_ATOMS: atom_id res chain seq x y z
N MET A 1 8.06 1.11 20.82
CA MET A 1 6.73 0.78 20.24
C MET A 1 6.97 -0.05 18.99
N ASP A 2 6.35 -1.22 18.88
CA ASP A 2 6.44 -2.03 17.66
C ASP A 2 5.47 -1.46 16.60
N LEU A 3 6.00 -0.75 15.62
CA LEU A 3 5.21 -0.10 14.57
C LEU A 3 4.49 -1.10 13.66
N ARG A 4 5.06 -2.29 13.49
CA ARG A 4 4.41 -3.36 12.72
C ARG A 4 3.16 -3.87 13.45
N GLN A 5 3.25 -4.07 14.76
CA GLN A 5 2.10 -4.45 15.57
C GLN A 5 1.03 -3.34 15.56
N LEU A 6 1.45 -2.07 15.60
CA LEU A 6 0.53 -0.93 15.49
C LEU A 6 -0.29 -1.00 14.19
N VAL A 7 0.33 -1.29 13.05
CA VAL A 7 -0.36 -1.45 11.75
C VAL A 7 -1.32 -2.65 11.79
N ILE A 8 -0.91 -3.79 12.37
CA ILE A 8 -1.79 -4.96 12.51
C ILE A 8 -3.01 -4.62 13.36
N ASP A 9 -2.81 -3.96 14.49
CA ASP A 9 -3.88 -3.60 15.43
C ASP A 9 -4.86 -2.60 14.80
N GLU A 10 -4.36 -1.62 14.03
CA GLU A 10 -5.17 -0.66 13.29
C GLU A 10 -6.21 -1.35 12.38
N PHE A 11 -5.77 -2.35 11.62
CA PHE A 11 -6.62 -3.01 10.63
C PHE A 11 -7.36 -4.25 11.16
N SER A 12 -7.05 -4.73 12.36
CA SER A 12 -7.71 -5.88 12.98
C SER A 12 -9.04 -5.55 13.66
N GLY A 13 -9.27 -4.29 14.04
CA GLY A 13 -10.47 -3.84 14.76
C GLY A 13 -11.76 -3.99 13.95
N GLU A 14 -12.90 -4.23 14.63
CA GLU A 14 -14.20 -4.40 13.96
C GLU A 14 -14.60 -3.21 13.09
N ASN A 15 -14.32 -1.98 13.53
CA ASN A 15 -14.63 -0.77 12.78
C ASN A 15 -13.82 -0.67 11.49
N ALA A 16 -12.54 -1.06 11.53
CA ALA A 16 -11.71 -1.15 10.34
C ALA A 16 -12.26 -2.23 9.40
N GLN A 17 -12.64 -3.40 9.92
CA GLN A 17 -13.22 -4.48 9.12
C GLN A 17 -14.52 -4.05 8.42
N LYS A 18 -15.44 -3.40 9.13
CA LYS A 18 -16.69 -2.87 8.55
C LYS A 18 -16.42 -1.82 7.48
N PHE A 19 -15.52 -0.86 7.77
CA PHE A 19 -15.15 0.20 6.83
C PHE A 19 -14.56 -0.37 5.53
N TYR A 20 -13.56 -1.27 5.65
CA TYR A 20 -12.93 -1.86 4.46
C TYR A 20 -13.83 -2.86 3.74
N ALA A 21 -14.79 -3.52 4.41
CA ALA A 21 -15.80 -4.32 3.75
C ALA A 21 -16.72 -3.47 2.85
N GLN A 22 -17.09 -2.26 3.29
CA GLN A 22 -17.81 -1.30 2.45
C GLN A 22 -16.94 -0.82 1.28
N LYS A 23 -15.65 -0.54 1.53
CA LYS A 23 -14.70 -0.16 0.49
C LYS A 23 -14.51 -1.25 -0.58
N ALA A 24 -14.67 -2.53 -0.24
CA ALA A 24 -14.60 -3.62 -1.20
C ALA A 24 -15.64 -3.48 -2.33
N GLU A 25 -16.79 -2.85 -2.07
CA GLU A 25 -17.83 -2.62 -3.08
C GLU A 25 -17.48 -1.50 -4.10
N GLU A 26 -16.56 -0.62 -3.76
CA GLU A 26 -16.13 0.48 -4.67
C GLU A 26 -15.33 -0.04 -5.87
N GLY A 27 -14.67 -1.19 -5.72
CA GLY A 27 -13.85 -1.78 -6.76
C GLY A 27 -12.59 -0.98 -7.09
N LEU A 28 -12.12 -1.08 -8.34
CA LEU A 28 -10.92 -0.37 -8.78
C LEU A 28 -11.18 1.13 -8.92
N TRP A 29 -10.25 1.94 -8.46
CA TRP A 29 -10.20 3.36 -8.76
C TRP A 29 -10.00 3.63 -10.25
N ASP A 30 -10.37 4.83 -10.73
CA ASP A 30 -10.16 5.23 -12.12
C ASP A 30 -8.68 5.24 -12.49
N SER A 31 -7.83 5.76 -11.60
CA SER A 31 -6.38 5.73 -11.75
C SER A 31 -5.82 4.30 -11.78
N GLU A 32 -6.30 3.39 -10.92
CA GLU A 32 -5.91 1.99 -10.96
C GLU A 32 -6.31 1.33 -12.29
N ARG A 33 -7.55 1.55 -12.74
CA ARG A 33 -8.01 1.05 -14.05
C ARG A 33 -7.12 1.51 -15.18
N HIS A 34 -6.74 2.80 -15.18
CA HIS A 34 -5.86 3.36 -16.20
C HIS A 34 -4.52 2.63 -16.29
N PHE A 35 -3.80 2.51 -15.15
CA PHE A 35 -2.48 1.87 -15.14
C PHE A 35 -2.55 0.37 -15.40
N ILE A 36 -3.54 -0.33 -14.84
CA ILE A 36 -3.75 -1.76 -15.07
C ILE A 36 -4.03 -2.03 -16.55
N GLN A 37 -4.88 -1.24 -17.20
CA GLN A 37 -5.17 -1.39 -18.63
C GLN A 37 -3.94 -1.13 -19.49
N LYS A 38 -3.11 -0.16 -19.12
CA LYS A 38 -1.91 0.23 -19.86
C LYS A 38 -0.78 -0.81 -19.73
N TYR A 39 -0.60 -1.38 -18.54
CA TYR A 39 0.61 -2.16 -18.24
C TYR A 39 0.36 -3.66 -17.98
N PHE A 40 -0.82 -4.06 -17.52
CA PHE A 40 -1.15 -5.48 -17.32
C PHE A 40 -1.85 -6.05 -18.56
N THR A 41 -1.10 -6.17 -19.63
CA THR A 41 -1.62 -6.47 -20.97
C THR A 41 -2.15 -7.89 -21.15
N ASN A 42 -1.58 -8.87 -20.42
CA ASN A 42 -2.06 -10.26 -20.44
C ASN A 42 -3.12 -10.50 -19.36
N ARG A 43 -4.39 -10.44 -19.72
CA ARG A 43 -5.51 -10.65 -18.78
C ARG A 43 -5.60 -12.05 -18.18
N ARG A 44 -4.87 -13.04 -18.72
CA ARG A 44 -4.74 -14.39 -18.12
C ARG A 44 -3.47 -14.54 -17.29
N GLY A 45 -2.71 -13.46 -17.12
CA GLY A 45 -1.51 -13.41 -16.31
C GLY A 45 -1.79 -13.74 -14.84
N LYS A 46 -0.77 -14.27 -14.17
CA LYS A 46 -0.80 -14.49 -12.72
C LYS A 46 -0.46 -13.19 -12.00
N LEU A 47 -1.34 -12.71 -11.15
CA LEU A 47 -1.25 -11.42 -10.47
C LEU A 47 -1.24 -11.61 -8.95
N LEU A 48 -0.26 -11.00 -8.29
CA LEU A 48 -0.22 -10.84 -6.85
C LEU A 48 -0.81 -9.48 -6.47
N ASP A 49 -1.89 -9.49 -5.70
CA ASP A 49 -2.50 -8.30 -5.10
C ASP A 49 -2.03 -8.20 -3.65
N MET A 50 -0.98 -7.38 -3.44
CA MET A 50 -0.32 -7.19 -2.15
C MET A 50 -1.05 -6.12 -1.33
N GLY A 51 -1.26 -6.37 -0.03
CA GLY A 51 -2.10 -5.49 0.80
C GLY A 51 -3.54 -5.48 0.31
N CYS A 52 -4.07 -6.65 -0.05
CA CYS A 52 -5.38 -6.79 -0.70
C CYS A 52 -6.57 -6.38 0.19
N GLY A 53 -6.35 -6.23 1.50
CA GLY A 53 -7.38 -5.90 2.48
C GLY A 53 -8.56 -6.86 2.37
N THR A 54 -9.76 -6.32 2.24
CA THR A 54 -11.01 -7.07 2.09
C THR A 54 -11.34 -7.45 0.63
N GLY A 55 -10.39 -7.24 -0.32
CA GLY A 55 -10.52 -7.67 -1.71
C GLY A 55 -11.04 -6.61 -2.68
N ARG A 56 -10.95 -5.32 -2.35
CA ARG A 56 -11.39 -4.20 -3.21
C ARG A 56 -10.80 -4.25 -4.62
N THR A 57 -9.52 -4.55 -4.73
CA THR A 57 -8.79 -4.69 -5.99
C THR A 57 -8.84 -6.12 -6.53
N THR A 58 -8.75 -7.10 -5.65
CA THR A 58 -8.66 -8.53 -6.00
C THR A 58 -9.89 -9.03 -6.75
N LEU A 59 -11.10 -8.70 -6.28
CA LEU A 59 -12.37 -9.13 -6.88
C LEU A 59 -12.52 -8.67 -8.33
N PRO A 60 -12.44 -7.35 -8.65
CA PRO A 60 -12.60 -6.89 -10.02
C PRO A 60 -11.44 -7.33 -10.94
N LEU A 61 -10.24 -7.57 -10.40
CA LEU A 61 -9.13 -8.14 -11.19
C LEU A 61 -9.41 -9.59 -11.57
N HIS A 62 -9.92 -10.38 -10.63
CA HIS A 62 -10.36 -11.76 -10.92
C HIS A 62 -11.49 -11.77 -11.98
N GLU A 63 -12.47 -10.88 -11.87
CA GLU A 63 -13.56 -10.74 -12.84
C GLU A 63 -13.08 -10.33 -14.24
N LYS A 64 -11.97 -9.59 -14.33
CA LYS A 64 -11.31 -9.26 -15.59
C LYS A 64 -10.52 -10.40 -16.21
N GLY A 65 -10.40 -11.55 -15.52
CA GLY A 65 -9.80 -12.77 -16.02
C GLY A 65 -8.36 -13.03 -15.55
N TYR A 66 -7.78 -12.16 -14.70
CA TYR A 66 -6.47 -12.43 -14.10
C TYR A 66 -6.55 -13.59 -13.11
N ARG A 67 -5.48 -14.38 -13.02
CA ARG A 67 -5.31 -15.39 -11.97
C ARG A 67 -4.73 -14.72 -10.73
N VAL A 68 -5.63 -14.15 -9.90
CA VAL A 68 -5.23 -13.32 -8.78
C VAL A 68 -4.99 -14.14 -7.52
N VAL A 69 -3.93 -13.78 -6.80
CA VAL A 69 -3.67 -14.20 -5.41
C VAL A 69 -3.68 -12.93 -4.57
N GLY A 70 -4.54 -12.87 -3.56
CA GLY A 70 -4.59 -11.75 -2.61
C GLY A 70 -3.76 -12.06 -1.37
N VAL A 71 -2.88 -11.14 -0.97
CA VAL A 71 -2.05 -11.26 0.24
C VAL A 71 -2.22 -10.01 1.09
N ASP A 72 -2.45 -10.20 2.38
CA ASP A 72 -2.49 -9.11 3.35
C ASP A 72 -1.77 -9.49 4.64
N LEU A 73 -1.16 -8.50 5.30
CA LEU A 73 -0.46 -8.69 6.58
C LEU A 73 -1.43 -9.09 7.70
N VAL A 74 -2.69 -8.64 7.63
CA VAL A 74 -3.70 -8.75 8.67
C VAL A 74 -4.61 -9.94 8.42
N PRO A 75 -4.56 -11.02 9.24
CA PRO A 75 -5.39 -12.21 9.03
C PRO A 75 -6.89 -11.91 8.99
N ALA A 76 -7.38 -10.96 9.80
CA ALA A 76 -8.78 -10.57 9.82
C ALA A 76 -9.24 -9.96 8.48
N MET A 77 -8.37 -9.21 7.79
CA MET A 77 -8.64 -8.71 6.43
C MET A 77 -8.79 -9.85 5.44
N VAL A 78 -7.86 -10.82 5.49
CA VAL A 78 -7.89 -12.03 4.63
C VAL A 78 -9.18 -12.82 4.82
N GLU A 79 -9.62 -13.04 6.06
CA GLU A 79 -10.88 -13.75 6.34
C GLU A 79 -12.10 -12.96 5.82
N SER A 80 -12.10 -11.63 5.96
CA SER A 80 -13.15 -10.79 5.38
C SER A 80 -13.15 -10.86 3.85
N ALA A 81 -11.99 -10.83 3.20
CA ALA A 81 -11.88 -10.98 1.75
C ALA A 81 -12.43 -12.33 1.25
N ARG A 82 -12.07 -13.42 1.94
CA ARG A 82 -12.59 -14.77 1.63
C ARG A 82 -14.10 -14.83 1.76
N ARG A 83 -14.66 -14.26 2.83
CA ARG A 83 -16.11 -14.23 3.08
C ARG A 83 -16.83 -13.45 1.97
N ILE A 84 -16.33 -12.27 1.61
CA ILE A 84 -16.89 -11.40 0.57
C ILE A 84 -16.83 -12.10 -0.80
N ALA A 85 -15.70 -12.71 -1.14
CA ALA A 85 -15.55 -13.44 -2.40
C ALA A 85 -16.53 -14.62 -2.50
N ARG A 86 -16.66 -15.43 -1.43
CA ARG A 86 -17.62 -16.54 -1.37
C ARG A 86 -19.06 -16.07 -1.49
N ALA A 87 -19.43 -14.97 -0.83
CA ALA A 87 -20.78 -14.40 -0.94
C ALA A 87 -21.11 -13.95 -2.38
N LYS A 88 -20.09 -13.61 -3.17
CA LYS A 88 -20.22 -13.27 -4.60
C LYS A 88 -20.03 -14.51 -5.53
N GLY A 89 -19.94 -15.70 -4.98
CA GLY A 89 -19.75 -16.95 -5.76
C GLY A 89 -18.37 -17.02 -6.45
N LYS A 90 -17.35 -16.38 -5.89
CA LYS A 90 -16.00 -16.36 -6.45
C LYS A 90 -15.05 -17.21 -5.60
N GLU A 91 -14.26 -18.03 -6.26
CA GLU A 91 -13.16 -18.77 -5.65
C GLU A 91 -11.84 -18.08 -5.95
N ILE A 92 -11.33 -17.32 -4.98
CA ILE A 92 -10.09 -16.58 -5.09
C ILE A 92 -9.17 -17.04 -3.95
N HIS A 93 -7.90 -17.24 -4.26
CA HIS A 93 -6.88 -17.55 -3.26
C HIS A 93 -6.48 -16.30 -2.48
N TYR A 94 -6.69 -16.33 -1.17
CA TYR A 94 -6.24 -15.29 -0.24
C TYR A 94 -5.39 -15.92 0.86
N GLU A 95 -4.28 -15.28 1.23
CA GLU A 95 -3.45 -15.73 2.36
C GLU A 95 -2.91 -14.57 3.18
N ALA A 96 -2.66 -14.84 4.47
CA ALA A 96 -1.95 -13.89 5.32
C ALA A 96 -0.45 -13.96 5.01
N GLY A 97 0.18 -12.80 4.78
CA GLY A 97 1.59 -12.75 4.43
C GLY A 97 2.18 -11.35 4.58
N ASP A 98 3.50 -11.32 4.73
CA ASP A 98 4.28 -10.10 4.88
C ASP A 98 4.95 -9.75 3.55
N ALA A 99 4.78 -8.51 3.08
CA ALA A 99 5.41 -8.01 1.86
C ALA A 99 6.94 -8.06 1.88
N THR A 100 7.53 -8.06 3.08
CA THR A 100 8.99 -8.11 3.26
C THR A 100 9.57 -9.53 3.24
N SER A 101 8.71 -10.56 3.20
CA SER A 101 9.10 -11.98 3.21
C SER A 101 7.98 -12.85 2.62
N LEU A 102 7.86 -12.83 1.29
CA LEU A 102 6.82 -13.55 0.56
C LEU A 102 7.12 -15.04 0.46
N ARG A 103 6.11 -15.89 0.68
CA ARG A 103 6.26 -17.36 0.63
C ARG A 103 6.19 -17.95 -0.79
N PHE A 104 6.14 -17.11 -1.81
CA PHE A 104 6.10 -17.55 -3.20
C PHE A 104 7.50 -17.81 -3.76
N PRO A 105 7.65 -18.80 -4.65
CA PRO A 105 8.89 -19.00 -5.39
C PRO A 105 9.23 -17.78 -6.27
N ASP A 106 10.49 -17.69 -6.66
CA ASP A 106 10.96 -16.71 -7.62
C ASP A 106 10.20 -16.85 -8.95
N CYS A 107 10.02 -15.73 -9.65
CA CYS A 107 9.39 -15.72 -10.98
C CYS A 107 7.98 -16.35 -11.04
N SER A 108 7.19 -16.18 -9.98
CA SER A 108 5.85 -16.78 -9.85
C SER A 108 4.74 -15.99 -10.50
N PHE A 109 4.92 -14.67 -10.67
CA PHE A 109 3.87 -13.75 -11.11
C PHE A 109 4.28 -12.94 -12.34
N ASP A 110 3.31 -12.67 -13.20
CA ASP A 110 3.47 -11.76 -14.32
C ASP A 110 3.31 -10.29 -13.84
N TYR A 111 2.48 -10.10 -12.82
CA TYR A 111 2.13 -8.78 -12.29
C TYR A 111 2.09 -8.78 -10.77
N VAL A 112 2.46 -7.63 -10.18
CA VAL A 112 2.23 -7.32 -8.77
C VAL A 112 1.52 -5.97 -8.68
N LEU A 113 0.44 -5.90 -7.91
CA LEU A 113 -0.23 -4.67 -7.54
C LEU A 113 -0.09 -4.46 -6.03
N PHE A 114 0.34 -3.26 -5.59
CA PHE A 114 0.35 -2.85 -4.19
C PHE A 114 -0.27 -1.46 -4.08
N SER A 115 -1.59 -1.42 -4.15
CA SER A 115 -2.36 -0.19 -4.21
C SER A 115 -2.70 0.39 -2.84
N ASN A 116 -3.50 1.47 -2.85
CA ASN A 116 -4.01 2.16 -1.66
C ASN A 116 -2.92 2.52 -0.64
N GLN A 117 -1.76 2.96 -1.13
CA GLN A 117 -0.60 3.41 -0.35
C GLN A 117 -0.07 2.38 0.68
N GLY A 118 -0.37 1.09 0.50
CA GLY A 118 0.04 0.03 1.41
C GLY A 118 1.55 -0.04 1.62
N TRP A 119 2.35 0.25 0.58
CA TRP A 119 3.80 0.31 0.71
C TRP A 119 4.28 1.36 1.72
N THR A 120 3.59 2.52 1.82
CA THR A 120 3.92 3.58 2.78
C THR A 120 3.47 3.30 4.21
N GLN A 121 2.74 2.21 4.44
CA GLN A 121 2.38 1.72 5.77
C GLN A 121 3.42 0.73 6.33
N ILE A 122 4.44 0.36 5.54
CA ILE A 122 5.55 -0.47 6.01
C ILE A 122 6.53 0.41 6.79
N PRO A 123 6.73 0.19 8.11
CA PRO A 123 7.63 1.00 8.91
C PRO A 123 9.10 0.77 8.55
N GLY A 124 9.85 1.86 8.44
CA GLY A 124 11.30 1.83 8.22
C GLY A 124 11.71 1.64 6.75
N SER A 125 12.65 2.47 6.32
CA SER A 125 13.18 2.50 4.95
C SER A 125 13.73 1.14 4.50
N ALA A 126 14.46 0.44 5.38
CA ALA A 126 14.99 -0.89 5.09
C ALA A 126 13.90 -1.92 4.80
N GLN A 127 12.78 -1.88 5.54
CA GLN A 127 11.66 -2.81 5.35
C GLN A 127 10.88 -2.48 4.06
N ARG A 128 10.71 -1.19 3.73
CA ARG A 128 10.11 -0.77 2.46
C ARG A 128 10.94 -1.23 1.27
N LEU A 129 12.28 -1.14 1.38
CA LEU A 129 13.19 -1.67 0.36
C LEU A 129 13.12 -3.20 0.27
N ALA A 130 13.07 -3.91 1.40
CA ALA A 130 12.90 -5.36 1.43
C ALA A 130 11.62 -5.80 0.72
N ALA A 131 10.52 -5.08 0.93
CA ALA A 131 9.26 -5.35 0.24
C ALA A 131 9.37 -5.17 -1.29
N LEU A 132 10.05 -4.12 -1.77
CA LEU A 132 10.28 -3.94 -3.21
C LEU A 132 11.17 -5.06 -3.78
N ARG A 133 12.19 -5.51 -3.04
CA ARG A 133 13.04 -6.64 -3.45
C ARG A 133 12.27 -7.95 -3.52
N GLU A 134 11.38 -8.21 -2.57
CA GLU A 134 10.52 -9.39 -2.58
C GLU A 134 9.53 -9.35 -3.76
N MET A 135 8.88 -8.20 -4.01
CA MET A 135 8.01 -8.04 -5.17
C MET A 135 8.78 -8.24 -6.48
N ARG A 136 10.02 -7.71 -6.58
CA ARG A 136 10.90 -8.00 -7.73
C ARG A 136 11.23 -9.49 -7.84
N ARG A 137 11.57 -10.15 -6.74
CA ARG A 137 11.94 -11.58 -6.72
C ARG A 137 10.82 -12.46 -7.27
N VAL A 138 9.58 -12.20 -6.83
CA VAL A 138 8.43 -13.01 -7.24
C VAL A 138 7.92 -12.68 -8.64
N LEU A 139 8.23 -11.50 -9.19
CA LEU A 139 7.93 -11.17 -10.59
C LEU A 139 8.78 -12.01 -11.53
N ARG A 140 8.23 -12.38 -12.67
CA ARG A 140 8.97 -12.93 -13.83
C ARG A 140 9.83 -11.84 -14.47
N PRO A 141 10.87 -12.22 -15.26
CA PRO A 141 11.52 -11.27 -16.15
C PRO A 141 10.47 -10.52 -17.00
N GLU A 142 10.63 -9.24 -17.20
CA GLU A 142 9.68 -8.32 -17.85
C GLU A 142 8.34 -8.17 -17.11
N GLY A 143 8.16 -8.78 -15.93
CA GLY A 143 6.98 -8.63 -15.09
C GLY A 143 6.86 -7.21 -14.54
N VAL A 144 5.62 -6.76 -14.32
CA VAL A 144 5.31 -5.38 -13.94
C VAL A 144 4.79 -5.30 -12.52
N LEU A 145 5.37 -4.37 -11.74
CA LEU A 145 4.90 -3.92 -10.45
C LEU A 145 4.21 -2.56 -10.60
N ILE A 146 3.01 -2.43 -10.06
CA ILE A 146 2.35 -1.14 -9.83
C ILE A 146 2.16 -0.97 -8.33
N PHE A 147 2.67 0.12 -7.76
CA PHE A 147 2.40 0.45 -6.36
C PHE A 147 2.12 1.94 -6.18
N THR A 148 1.53 2.29 -5.04
CA THR A 148 1.16 3.67 -4.74
C THR A 148 1.81 4.16 -3.45
N ALA A 149 2.11 5.47 -3.40
CA ALA A 149 2.65 6.15 -2.24
C ALA A 149 1.89 7.45 -1.96
N HIS A 150 1.96 7.90 -0.69
CA HIS A 150 1.47 9.22 -0.31
C HIS A 150 2.32 10.31 -0.96
N PRO A 151 1.71 11.37 -1.53
CA PRO A 151 2.47 12.51 -2.03
C PRO A 151 3.04 13.33 -0.88
N ARG A 152 4.32 13.72 -0.96
CA ARG A 152 4.90 14.69 -0.03
C ARG A 152 4.54 16.10 -0.46
N VAL A 153 3.79 16.80 0.39
CA VAL A 153 3.26 18.14 0.11
C VAL A 153 3.83 19.16 1.10
N TYR A 154 4.42 20.24 0.58
CA TYR A 154 4.95 21.36 1.36
C TYR A 154 4.01 22.58 1.33
N ALA A 155 2.70 22.36 1.57
CA ALA A 155 1.76 23.45 1.70
C ALA A 155 1.86 24.14 3.07
N ARG A 156 1.45 25.43 3.17
CA ARG A 156 1.50 26.24 4.41
C ARG A 156 0.84 25.52 5.61
N ARG A 157 -0.27 24.80 5.36
CA ARG A 157 -0.98 24.02 6.39
C ARG A 157 -0.13 22.88 7.01
N PHE A 158 0.92 22.44 6.34
CA PHE A 158 1.84 21.39 6.80
C PHE A 158 3.21 21.93 7.25
N ALA A 159 3.40 23.26 7.25
CA ALA A 159 4.68 23.86 7.56
C ALA A 159 5.19 23.50 8.96
N LEU A 160 4.30 23.51 9.96
CA LEU A 160 4.66 23.13 11.33
C LEU A 160 5.08 21.66 11.42
N PHE A 161 4.39 20.76 10.73
CA PHE A 161 4.77 19.35 10.68
C PHE A 161 6.18 19.19 10.10
N TRP A 162 6.47 19.81 8.96
CA TRP A 162 7.79 19.70 8.32
C TRP A 162 8.89 20.37 9.14
N LEU A 163 8.60 21.48 9.83
CA LEU A 163 9.54 22.11 10.76
C LEU A 163 9.86 21.18 11.94
N GLN A 164 8.85 20.54 12.54
CA GLN A 164 9.05 19.56 13.59
C GLN A 164 9.87 18.36 13.13
N GLN A 165 9.60 17.84 11.92
CA GLN A 165 10.38 16.76 11.32
C GLN A 165 11.85 17.18 11.14
N ALA A 166 12.10 18.39 10.61
CA ALA A 166 13.44 18.91 10.45
C ALA A 166 14.17 19.03 11.79
N LEU A 167 13.51 19.58 12.82
CA LEU A 167 14.09 19.69 14.17
C LEU A 167 14.42 18.31 14.77
N ARG A 168 13.50 17.36 14.66
CA ARG A 168 13.67 16.00 15.20
C ARG A 168 14.85 15.29 14.53
N PHE A 169 14.93 15.32 13.20
CA PHE A 169 15.97 14.58 12.47
C PHE A 169 17.31 15.32 12.38
N SER A 170 17.34 16.66 12.35
CA SER A 170 18.58 17.42 12.23
C SER A 170 19.19 17.81 13.57
N VAL A 171 18.40 17.83 14.67
CA VAL A 171 18.88 18.26 15.99
C VAL A 171 18.69 17.20 17.04
N MET A 172 17.44 16.76 17.27
CA MET A 172 17.14 15.87 18.40
C MET A 172 17.77 14.48 18.24
N LYS A 173 17.59 13.83 17.09
CA LYS A 173 18.13 12.49 16.82
C LYS A 173 19.66 12.45 16.88
N PRO A 174 20.41 13.38 16.28
CA PRO A 174 21.88 13.44 16.42
C PRO A 174 22.37 13.71 17.85
N LEU A 175 21.56 14.41 18.68
CA LEU A 175 21.87 14.64 20.10
C LEU A 175 21.48 13.45 21.01
N GLY A 176 20.98 12.33 20.44
CA GLY A 176 20.64 11.13 21.17
C GLY A 176 19.25 11.13 21.82
N PHE A 177 18.40 12.08 21.48
CA PHE A 177 16.99 12.04 21.94
C PHE A 177 16.25 10.90 21.24
N ASP A 178 15.46 10.15 22.01
CA ASP A 178 14.57 9.13 21.46
C ASP A 178 13.36 9.81 20.80
N ILE A 179 13.13 9.49 19.53
CA ILE A 179 11.98 9.97 18.76
C ILE A 179 11.24 8.77 18.16
N PRO A 180 9.91 8.80 18.10
CA PRO A 180 9.13 7.66 17.62
C PRO A 180 9.26 7.39 16.12
N GLU A 181 9.67 8.41 15.36
CA GLU A 181 9.84 8.32 13.91
C GLU A 181 11.14 7.60 13.54
N MET A 182 11.03 6.59 12.68
CA MET A 182 12.20 5.89 12.11
C MET A 182 12.84 6.70 10.99
N ASP A 183 12.00 7.25 10.10
CA ASP A 183 12.40 7.97 8.90
C ASP A 183 11.77 9.37 8.82
N TYR A 184 12.48 10.29 8.14
CA TYR A 184 11.95 11.62 7.87
C TYR A 184 10.71 11.56 6.98
N GLY A 185 9.58 12.03 7.49
CA GLY A 185 8.28 11.94 6.84
C GLY A 185 7.33 10.90 7.48
N ASP A 186 7.78 10.21 8.52
CA ASP A 186 6.89 9.37 9.31
C ASP A 186 5.88 10.23 10.06
N ARG A 187 4.63 9.80 10.02
CA ARG A 187 3.53 10.51 10.65
C ARG A 187 2.66 9.55 11.43
N PHE A 188 2.41 9.92 12.68
CA PHE A 188 1.43 9.29 13.56
C PHE A 188 0.22 10.21 13.68
N PHE A 189 -0.97 9.66 13.62
CA PHE A 189 -2.21 10.40 13.84
C PHE A 189 -3.28 9.50 14.41
N GLU A 190 -4.17 10.09 15.20
CA GLU A 190 -5.33 9.37 15.71
C GLU A 190 -6.46 9.43 14.69
N ARG A 191 -7.04 8.29 14.39
CA ARG A 191 -8.29 8.23 13.63
C ARG A 191 -9.45 8.36 14.60
N GLU A 192 -10.33 9.31 14.32
CA GLU A 192 -11.60 9.39 15.06
C GLU A 192 -12.45 8.15 14.79
N PRO A 193 -13.19 7.68 15.83
CA PRO A 193 -14.08 6.55 15.65
C PRO A 193 -15.11 6.83 14.54
N SER A 194 -15.31 5.88 13.65
CA SER A 194 -16.29 6.01 12.57
C SER A 194 -17.75 5.92 13.05
N GLU A 195 -17.99 5.53 14.32
CA GLU A 195 -19.32 5.42 14.90
C GLU A 195 -19.50 6.43 16.04
N PRO A 196 -20.64 7.17 16.09
CA PRO A 196 -20.98 8.01 17.23
C PRO A 196 -21.03 7.20 18.52
N GLY A 197 -20.24 7.58 19.53
CA GLY A 197 -20.22 6.93 20.85
C GLY A 197 -19.10 5.91 21.06
N SER A 198 -18.29 5.60 20.06
CA SER A 198 -17.07 4.81 20.25
C SER A 198 -15.94 5.68 20.78
N THR A 199 -15.30 5.24 21.88
CA THR A 199 -14.16 5.94 22.51
C THR A 199 -12.80 5.39 22.05
N HIS A 200 -12.77 4.38 21.17
CA HIS A 200 -11.54 3.71 20.76
C HIS A 200 -10.83 4.53 19.67
N ARG A 201 -9.84 5.31 20.08
CA ARG A 201 -8.91 6.00 19.18
C ARG A 201 -7.82 5.01 18.78
N THR A 202 -7.64 4.84 17.46
CA THR A 202 -6.55 4.01 16.93
C THR A 202 -5.47 4.91 16.38
N THR A 203 -4.24 4.76 16.89
CA THR A 203 -3.08 5.46 16.33
C THR A 203 -2.76 4.83 14.99
N GLN A 204 -2.66 5.64 13.98
CA GLN A 204 -2.27 5.23 12.62
C GLN A 204 -0.84 5.65 12.32
N TYR A 205 -0.14 4.83 11.56
CA TYR A 205 1.18 5.11 11.03
C TYR A 205 1.14 5.21 9.51
N ILE A 206 1.74 6.26 8.97
CA ILE A 206 2.07 6.36 7.54
C ILE A 206 3.45 6.96 7.36
N HIS A 207 4.12 6.57 6.30
CA HIS A 207 5.31 7.25 5.80
C HIS A 207 4.94 8.16 4.61
N ILE A 208 5.45 9.38 4.58
CA ILE A 208 5.24 10.35 3.49
C ILE A 208 6.58 10.55 2.76
N PRO A 209 6.91 9.68 1.78
CA PRO A 209 8.20 9.72 1.11
C PRO A 209 8.32 10.91 0.17
N SER A 210 9.54 11.38 -0.09
CA SER A 210 9.80 12.21 -1.26
C SER A 210 9.82 11.34 -2.54
N ARG A 211 9.56 11.95 -3.69
CA ARG A 211 9.68 11.25 -4.98
C ARG A 211 11.10 10.70 -5.20
N GLY A 212 12.13 11.47 -4.80
CA GLY A 212 13.52 11.03 -4.89
C GLY A 212 13.82 9.81 -4.04
N GLU A 213 13.27 9.75 -2.82
CA GLU A 213 13.39 8.58 -1.94
C GLU A 213 12.77 7.33 -2.59
N VAL A 214 11.56 7.43 -3.13
CA VAL A 214 10.90 6.28 -3.78
C VAL A 214 11.69 5.83 -5.01
N CYS A 215 12.15 6.77 -5.85
CA CYS A 215 12.96 6.43 -7.03
C CYS A 215 14.28 5.76 -6.65
N ALA A 216 14.94 6.21 -5.58
CA ALA A 216 16.16 5.59 -5.08
C ALA A 216 15.89 4.14 -4.61
N GLN A 217 14.82 3.91 -3.84
CA GLN A 217 14.46 2.57 -3.39
C GLN A 217 14.05 1.62 -4.54
N ILE A 218 13.39 2.13 -5.57
CA ILE A 218 13.09 1.37 -6.79
C ILE A 218 14.39 0.90 -7.46
N ALA A 219 15.35 1.83 -7.63
CA ALA A 219 16.67 1.52 -8.21
C ALA A 219 17.46 0.54 -7.35
N ASP A 220 17.50 0.74 -6.02
CA ASP A 220 18.18 -0.14 -5.05
C ASP A 220 17.55 -1.54 -4.95
N ALA A 221 16.27 -1.66 -5.31
CA ALA A 221 15.59 -2.93 -5.46
C ALA A 221 15.90 -3.64 -6.79
N GLY A 222 16.59 -2.97 -7.73
CA GLY A 222 16.88 -3.51 -9.06
C GLY A 222 15.65 -3.56 -9.98
N LEU A 223 14.75 -2.60 -9.82
CA LEU A 223 13.57 -2.40 -10.66
C LEU A 223 13.79 -1.21 -11.61
N ALA A 224 13.34 -1.33 -12.85
CA ALA A 224 13.30 -0.20 -13.78
C ALA A 224 12.01 0.59 -13.62
N LEU A 225 12.09 1.88 -13.31
CA LEU A 225 10.94 2.78 -13.25
C LEU A 225 10.46 3.13 -14.67
N LEU A 226 9.25 2.74 -15.02
CA LEU A 226 8.63 3.06 -16.31
C LEU A 226 7.83 4.37 -16.27
N GLU A 227 7.08 4.58 -15.19
CA GLU A 227 6.23 5.77 -15.02
C GLU A 227 6.06 6.10 -13.54
N ALA A 228 6.00 7.42 -13.22
CA ALA A 228 5.58 7.92 -11.92
C ALA A 228 4.59 9.06 -12.12
N ASN A 229 3.35 8.88 -11.66
CA ASN A 229 2.25 9.82 -11.89
C ASN A 229 1.43 10.03 -10.62
N GLY A 230 1.26 11.28 -10.22
CA GLY A 230 0.47 11.71 -9.05
C GLY A 230 -0.64 12.70 -9.43
N GLU A 231 -1.12 12.67 -10.67
CA GLU A 231 -2.13 13.61 -11.17
C GLU A 231 -3.50 12.94 -11.39
N LEU A 232 -3.51 11.63 -11.64
CA LEU A 232 -4.74 10.89 -11.92
C LEU A 232 -5.59 10.73 -10.66
N GLN A 233 -6.86 11.10 -10.78
CA GLN A 233 -7.83 11.02 -9.70
C GLN A 233 -8.29 9.58 -9.43
N ILE A 234 -8.71 9.33 -8.21
CA ILE A 234 -9.24 8.00 -7.82
C ILE A 234 -10.63 7.76 -8.38
N SER A 235 -11.43 8.82 -8.52
CA SER A 235 -12.74 8.79 -9.19
C SER A 235 -13.11 10.18 -9.70
N ALA A 236 -14.13 10.23 -10.56
CA ALA A 236 -14.67 11.51 -11.05
C ALA A 236 -15.43 12.29 -9.96
N GLN A 237 -15.92 11.61 -8.92
CA GLN A 237 -16.68 12.21 -7.82
C GLN A 237 -15.78 12.64 -6.66
N ASP A 238 -14.67 11.96 -6.45
CA ASP A 238 -13.73 12.22 -5.35
C ASP A 238 -12.45 12.85 -5.90
N ILE A 239 -12.48 14.16 -6.05
CA ILE A 239 -11.35 14.93 -6.59
C ILE A 239 -10.44 15.34 -5.44
N MET A 240 -9.26 14.72 -5.40
CA MET A 240 -8.21 15.00 -4.42
C MET A 240 -7.30 16.12 -4.89
N THR A 241 -6.98 17.08 -4.00
CA THR A 241 -5.95 18.11 -4.28
C THR A 241 -4.57 17.47 -4.52
N HIS A 242 -4.30 16.36 -3.86
CA HIS A 242 -3.04 15.63 -3.94
C HIS A 242 -3.34 14.13 -3.98
N PRO A 243 -3.65 13.58 -5.17
CA PRO A 243 -3.96 12.16 -5.31
C PRO A 243 -2.71 11.29 -5.04
N PRO A 244 -2.92 9.99 -4.83
CA PRO A 244 -1.82 9.04 -4.66
C PRO A 244 -0.86 9.08 -5.85
N VAL A 245 0.44 8.96 -5.58
CA VAL A 245 1.43 8.80 -6.64
C VAL A 245 1.55 7.33 -7.01
N PHE A 246 1.27 7.01 -8.27
CA PHE A 246 1.48 5.69 -8.85
C PHE A 246 2.90 5.57 -9.36
N TYR A 247 3.54 4.46 -9.03
CA TYR A 247 4.83 4.06 -9.55
C TYR A 247 4.66 2.75 -10.31
N VAL A 248 5.04 2.76 -11.57
CA VAL A 248 5.02 1.58 -12.45
C VAL A 248 6.45 1.16 -12.71
N CYS A 249 6.78 -0.05 -12.34
CA CYS A 249 8.13 -0.58 -12.43
C CYS A 249 8.14 -1.90 -13.19
N ARG A 250 9.27 -2.23 -13.78
CA ARG A 250 9.49 -3.49 -14.48
C ARG A 250 10.70 -4.22 -13.88
N ARG A 251 10.59 -5.54 -13.76
CA ARG A 251 11.73 -6.39 -13.50
C ARG A 251 12.50 -6.62 -14.81
N GLU A 252 13.72 -6.13 -14.87
CA GLU A 252 14.68 -6.47 -15.92
C GLU A 252 15.30 -7.86 -15.70
#